data_9265e0c9386f1cdfb40d1aafaaf6d2d4
#
_entry.id   9265e0c9386f1cdfb40d1aafaaf6d2d4
#
_cell.length_a   1.000
_cell.length_b   1.000
_cell.length_c   1.000
_cell.angle_alpha   90.00
_cell.angle_beta   90.00
_cell.angle_gamma   90.00
#
_symmetry.space_group_name_H-M   'P 1'
#
loop_
_entity.id
_entity.type
_entity.pdbx_description
1 polymer ?
#
loop_
_entity_poly.entity_id
_entity_poly.type
_entity_poly.pdbx_seq_one_letter_code
_entity_poly.pdbx_strand_id
1 'polypeptide(L)'
;MYTDYEGRQHRFGQRHNACPNSLVYRKYARALADKLAERYASNPHVTCWHVNNEYGITCFCDNCQNAFRVWLKDKYKTIDALNKAWNMEFWGHTVYDWDDVVVPNALSEGIGTEKTAFAGISIDYRRFNSDSVLECYKMERDAIRSHNADVVITINLMGTFKDL
;
A
#
# COMPACT_ATOMS: atom_id res chain seq x y z
N MET A 1 -10.66 -3.13 6.75
CA MET A 1 -9.78 -4.16 7.30
C MET A 1 -8.94 -4.71 6.18
N TYR A 2 -7.75 -5.21 6.45
CA TYR A 2 -6.94 -5.84 5.41
C TYR A 2 -7.39 -7.29 5.13
N THR A 3 -7.05 -7.76 3.95
CA THR A 3 -7.26 -9.15 3.53
C THR A 3 -5.89 -9.77 3.31
N ASP A 4 -5.64 -10.95 3.86
CA ASP A 4 -4.39 -11.66 3.71
C ASP A 4 -4.28 -12.38 2.36
N TYR A 5 -3.13 -13.02 2.12
CA TYR A 5 -2.84 -13.73 0.88
C TYR A 5 -3.79 -14.92 0.61
N GLU A 6 -4.35 -15.52 1.65
CA GLU A 6 -5.34 -16.59 1.58
C GLU A 6 -6.78 -16.07 1.36
N GLY A 7 -6.97 -14.75 1.23
CA GLY A 7 -8.28 -14.14 1.01
C GLY A 7 -9.11 -13.95 2.28
N ARG A 8 -8.53 -14.17 3.48
CA ARG A 8 -9.24 -14.00 4.75
C ARG A 8 -9.23 -12.53 5.16
N GLN A 9 -10.38 -11.97 5.36
CA GLN A 9 -10.51 -10.62 5.90
C GLN A 9 -10.27 -10.62 7.41
N HIS A 10 -9.24 -9.88 7.83
CA HIS A 10 -8.94 -9.71 9.27
C HIS A 10 -10.00 -8.86 9.96
N ARG A 11 -10.20 -9.15 11.25
CA ARG A 11 -11.17 -8.47 12.11
C ARG A 11 -10.48 -7.41 12.97
N PHE A 12 -11.28 -6.53 13.56
CA PHE A 12 -10.83 -5.57 14.56
C PHE A 12 -10.18 -6.29 15.76
N GLY A 13 -9.13 -5.68 16.33
CA GLY A 13 -8.48 -6.15 17.57
C GLY A 13 -6.98 -6.41 17.48
N GLN A 14 -6.40 -6.45 16.30
CA GLN A 14 -4.94 -6.57 16.08
C GLN A 14 -4.33 -5.20 15.72
N ARG A 15 -3.01 -5.07 15.82
CA ARG A 15 -2.27 -3.92 15.27
C ARG A 15 -2.34 -3.95 13.74
N HIS A 16 -2.27 -2.78 13.12
CA HIS A 16 -2.16 -2.63 11.67
C HIS A 16 -3.26 -3.37 10.88
N ASN A 17 -4.52 -3.09 11.24
CA ASN A 17 -5.68 -3.75 10.60
C ASN A 17 -6.18 -3.04 9.34
N ALA A 18 -5.72 -1.82 9.09
CA ALA A 18 -6.26 -0.99 8.03
C ALA A 18 -5.56 -1.28 6.70
N CYS A 19 -6.34 -1.43 5.64
CA CYS A 19 -5.82 -1.47 4.28
C CYS A 19 -5.26 -0.09 3.91
N PRO A 20 -4.00 0.03 3.41
CA PRO A 20 -3.39 1.30 3.02
C PRO A 20 -4.11 1.97 1.85
N ASN A 21 -4.87 1.22 1.04
CA ASN A 21 -5.66 1.72 -0.08
C ASN A 21 -7.14 1.95 0.26
N SER A 22 -7.52 1.87 1.55
CA SER A 22 -8.87 2.22 2.00
C SER A 22 -9.05 3.73 2.04
N LEU A 23 -9.98 4.25 1.25
CA LEU A 23 -10.32 5.68 1.25
C LEU A 23 -10.82 6.15 2.63
N VAL A 24 -11.55 5.29 3.33
CA VAL A 24 -12.03 5.57 4.70
C VAL A 24 -10.85 5.70 5.67
N TYR A 25 -9.90 4.76 5.63
CA TYR A 25 -8.70 4.83 6.45
C TYR A 25 -7.92 6.13 6.16
N ARG A 26 -7.60 6.40 4.90
CA ARG A 26 -6.85 7.59 4.48
C ARG A 26 -7.53 8.88 4.92
N LYS A 27 -8.86 8.97 4.77
CA LYS A 27 -9.63 10.13 5.22
C LYS A 27 -9.46 10.40 6.72
N TYR A 28 -9.63 9.37 7.56
CA TYR A 28 -9.57 9.55 9.00
C TYR A 28 -8.15 9.68 9.54
N ALA A 29 -7.17 8.98 8.97
CA ALA A 29 -5.77 9.13 9.33
C ALA A 29 -5.28 10.57 9.05
N ARG A 30 -5.58 11.10 7.86
CA ARG A 30 -5.28 12.49 7.51
C ARG A 30 -5.97 13.48 8.46
N ALA A 31 -7.26 13.30 8.71
CA ALA A 31 -8.02 14.19 9.58
C ALA A 31 -7.50 14.19 11.02
N LEU A 32 -7.03 13.04 11.51
CA LEU A 32 -6.41 12.94 12.83
C LEU A 32 -5.07 13.69 12.87
N ALA A 33 -4.20 13.47 11.90
CA ALA A 33 -2.92 14.16 11.78
C ALA A 33 -3.12 15.69 11.69
N ASP A 34 -4.07 16.13 10.88
CA ASP A 34 -4.44 17.53 10.71
C ASP A 34 -4.92 18.16 12.04
N LYS A 35 -5.83 17.49 12.75
CA LYS A 35 -6.35 17.99 14.03
C LYS A 35 -5.30 18.04 15.14
N LEU A 36 -4.41 17.08 15.19
CA LEU A 36 -3.31 17.10 16.14
C LEU A 36 -2.34 18.24 15.81
N ALA A 37 -2.01 18.43 14.54
CA ALA A 37 -1.12 19.50 14.12
C ALA A 37 -1.75 20.89 14.34
N GLU A 38 -3.02 21.08 14.00
CA GLU A 38 -3.76 22.32 14.30
C GLU A 38 -3.63 22.70 15.78
N ARG A 39 -3.72 21.72 16.69
CA ARG A 39 -3.66 21.96 18.12
C ARG A 39 -2.25 22.22 18.65
N TYR A 40 -1.24 21.54 18.12
CA TYR A 40 0.09 21.49 18.75
C TYR A 40 1.22 22.09 17.92
N ALA A 41 0.98 22.50 16.66
CA ALA A 41 2.04 23.01 15.78
C ALA A 41 2.78 24.25 16.33
N SER A 42 2.10 25.09 17.12
CA SER A 42 2.68 26.28 17.74
C SER A 42 3.25 26.04 19.14
N ASN A 43 3.18 24.80 19.65
CA ASN A 43 3.69 24.50 20.98
C ASN A 43 5.23 24.36 20.93
N PRO A 44 6.00 25.22 21.66
CA PRO A 44 7.46 25.21 21.57
C PRO A 44 8.11 23.95 22.18
N HIS A 45 7.34 23.15 22.91
CA HIS A 45 7.82 21.88 23.47
C HIS A 45 7.67 20.70 22.51
N VAL A 46 6.95 20.88 21.39
CA VAL A 46 6.89 19.87 20.31
C VAL A 46 8.05 20.08 19.36
N THR A 47 9.09 19.29 19.55
CA THR A 47 10.33 19.39 18.76
C THR A 47 10.35 18.50 17.52
N CYS A 48 9.51 17.46 17.50
CA CYS A 48 9.46 16.48 16.41
C CYS A 48 8.12 15.77 16.41
N TRP A 49 7.64 15.41 15.21
CA TRP A 49 6.49 14.55 15.01
C TRP A 49 6.94 13.16 14.56
N HIS A 50 6.47 12.14 15.27
CA HIS A 50 6.62 10.76 14.83
C HIS A 50 5.33 10.33 14.13
N VAL A 51 5.37 10.27 12.80
CA VAL A 51 4.20 9.92 11.98
C VAL A 51 4.04 8.42 11.94
N ASN A 52 2.92 7.95 12.47
CA ASN A 52 2.60 6.55 12.57
C ASN A 52 3.69 5.73 13.29
N ASN A 53 3.37 4.52 13.69
CA ASN A 53 4.36 3.60 14.23
C ASN A 53 4.41 2.34 13.35
N GLU A 54 5.52 2.14 12.66
CA GLU A 54 5.78 0.91 11.91
C GLU A 54 4.72 0.61 10.85
N TYR A 55 4.56 1.45 9.82
CA TYR A 55 3.77 1.04 8.66
C TYR A 55 4.21 -0.36 8.20
N GLY A 56 3.29 -1.27 7.97
CA GLY A 56 3.72 -2.60 7.62
C GLY A 56 2.58 -3.61 7.44
N ILE A 57 1.68 -3.36 6.50
CA ILE A 57 0.69 -4.35 6.08
C ILE A 57 0.73 -4.53 4.58
N THR A 58 0.88 -5.77 4.13
CA THR A 58 0.54 -6.17 2.77
C THR A 58 -0.92 -6.61 2.75
N CYS A 59 -1.74 -5.96 1.94
CA CYS A 59 -3.18 -6.20 1.87
C CYS A 59 -3.58 -6.60 0.46
N PHE A 60 -4.43 -7.62 0.32
CA PHE A 60 -4.85 -8.22 -0.95
C PHE A 60 -6.36 -8.08 -1.20
N CYS A 61 -7.01 -7.04 -0.67
CA CYS A 61 -8.42 -6.80 -0.82
C CYS A 61 -8.76 -6.10 -2.15
N ASP A 62 -10.06 -5.99 -2.47
CA ASP A 62 -10.56 -5.35 -3.69
C ASP A 62 -10.08 -3.90 -3.86
N ASN A 63 -9.95 -3.13 -2.76
CA ASN A 63 -9.38 -1.78 -2.84
C ASN A 63 -7.94 -1.81 -3.35
N CYS A 64 -7.14 -2.79 -2.89
CA CYS A 64 -5.77 -2.97 -3.36
C CYS A 64 -5.73 -3.45 -4.80
N GLN A 65 -6.61 -4.36 -5.21
CA GLN A 65 -6.71 -4.83 -6.59
C GLN A 65 -7.02 -3.67 -7.55
N ASN A 66 -8.01 -2.86 -7.22
CA ASN A 66 -8.38 -1.71 -8.03
C ASN A 66 -7.25 -0.66 -8.09
N ALA A 67 -6.62 -0.36 -6.98
CA ALA A 67 -5.48 0.56 -6.93
C ALA A 67 -4.26 0.00 -7.67
N PHE A 68 -4.01 -1.31 -7.60
CA PHE A 68 -2.93 -1.98 -8.32
C PHE A 68 -3.12 -1.90 -9.84
N ARG A 69 -4.34 -2.10 -10.33
CA ARG A 69 -4.68 -1.92 -11.75
C ARG A 69 -4.38 -0.51 -12.23
N VAL A 70 -4.72 0.51 -11.44
CA VAL A 70 -4.41 1.90 -11.75
C VAL A 70 -2.90 2.13 -11.79
N TRP A 71 -2.16 1.61 -10.81
CA TRP A 71 -0.71 1.70 -10.73
C TRP A 71 -0.03 1.01 -11.94
N LEU A 72 -0.52 -0.16 -12.34
CA LEU A 72 -0.03 -0.87 -13.52
C LEU A 72 -0.33 -0.12 -14.83
N LYS A 73 -1.53 0.46 -14.96
CA LYS A 73 -1.89 1.32 -16.10
C LYS A 73 -0.91 2.50 -16.23
N ASP A 74 -0.56 3.11 -15.10
CA ASP A 74 0.40 4.20 -15.13
C ASP A 74 1.81 3.74 -15.48
N LYS A 75 2.23 2.59 -14.99
CA LYS A 75 3.57 2.03 -15.24
C LYS A 75 3.75 1.52 -16.67
N TYR A 76 2.82 0.71 -17.16
CA TYR A 76 2.97 -0.02 -18.44
C TYR A 76 2.27 0.64 -19.61
N LYS A 77 1.28 1.49 -19.39
CA LYS A 77 0.45 2.21 -20.37
C LYS A 77 -0.46 1.30 -21.22
N THR A 78 0.00 0.12 -21.65
CA THR A 78 -0.76 -0.82 -22.45
C THR A 78 -0.72 -2.24 -21.87
N ILE A 79 -1.74 -3.03 -22.16
CA ILE A 79 -1.81 -4.45 -21.79
C ILE A 79 -0.68 -5.24 -22.45
N ASP A 80 -0.35 -4.94 -23.70
CA ASP A 80 0.74 -5.63 -24.43
C ASP A 80 2.09 -5.40 -23.74
N ALA A 81 2.35 -4.17 -23.29
CA ALA A 81 3.58 -3.86 -22.55
C ALA A 81 3.65 -4.61 -21.22
N LEU A 82 2.51 -4.75 -20.50
CA LEU A 82 2.42 -5.54 -19.29
C LEU A 82 2.66 -7.02 -19.55
N ASN A 83 1.97 -7.61 -20.54
CA ASN A 83 2.14 -9.03 -20.91
C ASN A 83 3.60 -9.33 -21.26
N LYS A 84 4.23 -8.46 -22.06
CA LYS A 84 5.64 -8.60 -22.41
C LYS A 84 6.55 -8.52 -21.17
N ALA A 85 6.32 -7.56 -20.29
CA ALA A 85 7.14 -7.38 -19.08
C ALA A 85 7.01 -8.53 -18.09
N TRP A 86 5.83 -9.13 -17.98
CA TRP A 86 5.56 -10.26 -17.09
C TRP A 86 5.75 -11.62 -17.74
N ASN A 87 6.07 -11.67 -19.06
CA ASN A 87 6.20 -12.89 -19.85
C ASN A 87 4.94 -13.76 -19.83
N MET A 88 3.79 -13.13 -20.07
CA MET A 88 2.46 -13.75 -19.90
C MET A 88 1.99 -14.59 -21.09
N GLU A 89 2.82 -14.79 -22.11
CA GLU A 89 2.46 -15.62 -23.28
C GLU A 89 2.54 -17.13 -23.00
N PHE A 90 2.99 -17.50 -21.82
CA PHE A 90 3.22 -18.88 -21.44
C PHE A 90 1.97 -19.48 -20.75
N TRP A 91 1.59 -20.69 -21.10
CA TRP A 91 0.46 -21.46 -20.52
C TRP A 91 -0.90 -20.74 -20.45
N GLY A 92 -1.18 -19.85 -21.39
CA GLY A 92 -2.46 -19.15 -21.42
C GLY A 92 -2.63 -18.09 -20.33
N HIS A 93 -1.55 -17.54 -19.83
CA HIS A 93 -1.55 -16.51 -18.81
C HIS A 93 -1.80 -15.09 -19.34
N THR A 94 -1.91 -14.96 -20.67
CA THR A 94 -2.10 -13.65 -21.32
C THR A 94 -3.28 -12.90 -20.73
N VAL A 95 -3.02 -11.69 -20.30
CA VAL A 95 -4.04 -10.74 -19.82
C VAL A 95 -4.57 -9.99 -21.04
N TYR A 96 -5.89 -9.95 -21.20
CA TYR A 96 -6.55 -9.28 -22.35
C TYR A 96 -7.14 -7.93 -21.96
N ASP A 97 -7.54 -7.77 -20.70
CA ASP A 97 -8.04 -6.49 -20.16
C ASP A 97 -7.41 -6.22 -18.79
N TRP A 98 -7.42 -4.95 -18.38
CA TRP A 98 -6.95 -4.58 -17.04
C TRP A 98 -7.79 -5.22 -15.95
N ASP A 99 -9.03 -5.53 -16.21
CA ASP A 99 -9.92 -6.18 -15.25
C ASP A 99 -9.61 -7.67 -15.04
N ASP A 100 -8.84 -8.28 -15.94
CA ASP A 100 -8.32 -9.64 -15.76
C ASP A 100 -7.18 -9.69 -14.73
N VAL A 101 -6.54 -8.55 -14.43
CA VAL A 101 -5.47 -8.51 -13.45
C VAL A 101 -6.04 -8.70 -12.05
N VAL A 102 -5.57 -9.72 -11.36
CA VAL A 102 -5.86 -9.99 -9.96
C VAL A 102 -4.61 -9.76 -9.09
N VAL A 103 -4.82 -9.46 -7.81
CA VAL A 103 -3.72 -9.43 -6.86
C VAL A 103 -3.15 -10.83 -6.63
N PRO A 104 -1.88 -10.96 -6.25
CA PRO A 104 -1.33 -12.26 -5.83
C PRO A 104 -2.20 -12.89 -4.75
N ASN A 105 -2.44 -14.20 -4.86
CA ASN A 105 -3.31 -14.93 -3.91
C ASN A 105 -2.91 -16.41 -3.83
N ALA A 106 -3.36 -17.08 -2.78
CA ALA A 106 -3.04 -18.47 -2.53
C ALA A 106 -3.68 -19.46 -3.52
N LEU A 107 -4.67 -19.02 -4.30
CA LEU A 107 -5.39 -19.86 -5.27
C LEU A 107 -4.81 -19.77 -6.68
N SER A 108 -3.99 -18.76 -6.98
CA SER A 108 -3.22 -18.74 -8.22
C SER A 108 -2.08 -19.75 -8.13
N GLU A 109 -1.48 -20.14 -9.25
CA GLU A 109 -0.33 -21.06 -9.30
C GLU A 109 0.83 -20.55 -8.44
N GLY A 110 0.66 -20.60 -7.14
CA GLY A 110 1.62 -20.15 -6.16
C GLY A 110 2.39 -21.31 -5.58
N ILE A 111 3.67 -21.11 -5.36
CA ILE A 111 4.50 -22.00 -4.60
C ILE A 111 4.65 -21.40 -3.21
N GLY A 112 3.73 -21.76 -2.31
CA GLY A 112 3.76 -21.32 -0.92
C GLY A 112 3.17 -19.93 -0.70
N THR A 113 3.17 -19.51 0.55
CA THR A 113 2.59 -18.25 1.00
C THR A 113 3.28 -17.04 0.36
N GLU A 114 2.50 -16.06 -0.08
CA GLU A 114 2.96 -14.79 -0.64
C GLU A 114 3.77 -14.89 -1.95
N LYS A 115 3.72 -16.03 -2.64
CA LYS A 115 4.43 -16.25 -3.90
C LYS A 115 3.46 -16.73 -4.97
N THR A 116 3.51 -16.11 -6.13
CA THR A 116 2.89 -16.63 -7.33
C THR A 116 3.96 -17.27 -8.22
N ALA A 117 3.57 -18.18 -9.11
CA ALA A 117 4.46 -18.69 -10.15
C ALA A 117 4.94 -17.55 -11.10
N PHE A 118 4.26 -16.41 -11.07
CA PHE A 118 4.56 -15.24 -11.89
C PHE A 118 5.42 -14.24 -11.14
N ALA A 119 6.72 -14.28 -11.36
CA ALA A 119 7.65 -13.34 -10.73
C ALA A 119 7.29 -11.87 -11.02
N GLY A 120 6.78 -11.57 -12.22
CA GLY A 120 6.39 -10.22 -12.62
C GLY A 120 5.33 -9.61 -11.73
N ILE A 121 4.20 -10.30 -11.55
CA ILE A 121 3.11 -9.82 -10.71
C ILE A 121 3.52 -9.71 -9.24
N SER A 122 4.28 -10.66 -8.72
CA SER A 122 4.74 -10.65 -7.33
C SER A 122 5.68 -9.48 -7.05
N ILE A 123 6.63 -9.21 -7.94
CA ILE A 123 7.58 -8.09 -7.82
C ILE A 123 6.83 -6.76 -7.90
N ASP A 124 5.94 -6.61 -8.87
CA ASP A 124 5.20 -5.36 -9.03
C ASP A 124 4.21 -5.13 -7.91
N TYR A 125 3.61 -6.18 -7.37
CA TYR A 125 2.74 -6.03 -6.22
C TYR A 125 3.48 -5.55 -4.96
N ARG A 126 4.70 -6.01 -4.73
CA ARG A 126 5.56 -5.51 -3.65
C ARG A 126 5.91 -4.04 -3.85
N ARG A 127 6.29 -3.63 -5.07
CA ARG A 127 6.56 -2.22 -5.40
C ARG A 127 5.33 -1.36 -5.18
N PHE A 128 4.17 -1.82 -5.68
CA PHE A 128 2.89 -1.15 -5.46
C PHE A 128 2.56 -1.02 -3.96
N ASN A 129 2.78 -2.07 -3.17
CA ASN A 129 2.53 -2.02 -1.73
C ASN A 129 3.44 -1.01 -1.04
N SER A 130 4.72 -0.97 -1.41
CA SER A 130 5.68 0.04 -0.93
C SER A 130 5.20 1.45 -1.26
N ASP A 131 4.82 1.71 -2.51
CA ASP A 131 4.28 3.01 -2.94
C ASP A 131 2.99 3.37 -2.18
N SER A 132 2.10 2.40 -1.95
CA SER A 132 0.85 2.61 -1.20
C SER A 132 1.10 3.02 0.25
N VAL A 133 2.10 2.44 0.91
CA VAL A 133 2.52 2.80 2.27
C VAL A 133 3.18 4.17 2.28
N LEU A 134 4.04 4.46 1.32
CA LEU A 134 4.68 5.77 1.16
C LEU A 134 3.64 6.89 0.97
N GLU A 135 2.60 6.63 0.20
CA GLU A 135 1.50 7.60 0.02
C GLU A 135 0.71 7.85 1.31
N CYS A 136 0.53 6.84 2.17
CA CYS A 136 -0.05 7.05 3.50
C CYS A 136 0.83 7.97 4.36
N TYR A 137 2.14 7.73 4.38
CA TYR A 137 3.09 8.59 5.08
C TYR A 137 3.07 10.03 4.55
N LYS A 138 3.14 10.22 3.24
CA LYS A 138 3.11 11.56 2.62
C LYS A 138 1.84 12.32 3.00
N MET A 139 0.71 11.65 2.96
CA MET A 139 -0.59 12.23 3.28
C MET A 139 -0.65 12.76 4.74
N GLU A 140 -0.17 11.96 5.70
CA GLU A 140 -0.14 12.36 7.11
C GLU A 140 0.92 13.44 7.36
N ARG A 141 2.13 13.30 6.77
CA ARG A 141 3.19 14.31 6.79
C ARG A 141 2.70 15.67 6.27
N ASP A 142 2.02 15.67 5.14
CA ASP A 142 1.59 16.90 4.48
C ASP A 142 0.46 17.58 5.27
N ALA A 143 -0.41 16.80 5.93
CA ALA A 143 -1.38 17.33 6.87
C ALA A 143 -0.70 18.04 8.06
N ILE A 144 0.37 17.48 8.60
CA ILE A 144 1.15 18.10 9.69
C ILE A 144 1.85 19.36 9.18
N ARG A 145 2.51 19.29 8.03
CA ARG A 145 3.26 20.43 7.45
C ARG A 145 2.37 21.59 7.00
N SER A 146 1.11 21.37 6.78
CA SER A 146 0.18 22.47 6.49
C SER A 146 0.01 23.45 7.66
N HIS A 147 0.33 23.03 8.88
CA HIS A 147 0.31 23.86 10.10
C HIS A 147 1.68 24.36 10.54
N ASN A 148 2.76 23.64 10.19
CA ASN A 148 4.15 24.03 10.45
C ASN A 148 5.05 23.40 9.39
N ALA A 149 5.46 24.19 8.40
CA ALA A 149 6.23 23.72 7.25
C ALA A 149 7.62 23.16 7.60
N ASP A 150 8.24 23.72 8.62
CA ASP A 150 9.63 23.43 8.99
C ASP A 150 9.75 22.38 10.11
N VAL A 151 8.63 21.81 10.56
CA VAL A 151 8.65 20.85 11.65
C VAL A 151 9.44 19.59 11.28
N VAL A 152 10.24 19.11 12.23
CA VAL A 152 10.97 17.85 12.07
C VAL A 152 9.97 16.68 12.12
N ILE A 153 10.03 15.85 11.11
CA ILE A 153 9.17 14.66 11.00
C ILE A 153 10.04 13.42 10.91
N THR A 154 9.71 12.43 11.71
CA THR A 154 10.35 11.11 11.71
C THR A 154 9.32 9.99 11.59
N ILE A 155 9.82 8.81 11.30
CA ILE A 155 9.07 7.57 11.23
C ILE A 155 10.00 6.42 11.61
N ASN A 156 9.46 5.33 12.12
CA ASN A 156 10.18 4.08 12.23
C ASN A 156 9.57 3.01 11.32
N LEU A 157 10.41 2.09 10.89
CA LEU A 157 10.03 0.95 10.08
C LEU A 157 10.29 -0.33 10.86
N MET A 158 9.44 -1.34 10.69
CA MET A 158 9.71 -2.66 11.23
C MET A 158 10.89 -3.29 10.52
N GLY A 159 11.89 -3.77 11.27
CA GLY A 159 13.07 -4.43 10.70
C GLY A 159 12.78 -5.74 9.94
N THR A 160 11.57 -6.27 10.08
CA THR A 160 11.08 -7.46 9.37
C THR A 160 10.21 -7.14 8.15
N PHE A 161 9.91 -5.86 7.91
CA PHE A 161 9.10 -5.47 6.77
C PHE A 161 9.94 -5.50 5.49
N LYS A 162 9.52 -6.37 4.56
CA LYS A 162 10.33 -6.72 3.38
C LYS A 162 9.96 -5.93 2.11
N ASP A 163 8.90 -5.13 2.17
CA ASP A 163 8.32 -4.46 1.00
C ASP A 163 8.64 -2.95 0.96
N LEU A 164 9.59 -2.50 1.78
CA LEU A 164 10.08 -1.11 1.77
C LEU A 164 11.48 -1.02 1.20
#